data_2074103d3dc7c6a1eee85fc315139398
#
_entry.id   2074103d3dc7c6a1eee85fc315139398
#
_cell.length_a   1.000
_cell.length_b   1.000
_cell.length_c   1.000
_cell.angle_alpha   90.00
_cell.angle_beta   90.00
_cell.angle_gamma   90.00
#
_symmetry.space_group_name_H-M   'P 1'
#
loop_
_entity.id
_entity.type
_entity.pdbx_description
1 polymer ?
#
loop_
_entity_poly.entity_id
_entity_poly.type
_entity_poly.pdbx_seq_one_letter_code
_entity_poly.pdbx_strand_id
1 'polypeptide(L)'
;MWTGEHLQVTLMMIPVGEDIGLEVHPHTDQFLRIEEGEGLVQMGDSKEKLDYEARVYDNYAIMVPAGKWHNVTNKGDKPLQLYAIYAPPQHPTGTVHATKAAAMASEGGR
;
A
#
# COMPACT_ATOMS: atom_id res chain seq x y z
N MET A 1 10.76 8.32 0.04
CA MET A 1 9.56 8.73 -0.72
C MET A 1 9.89 9.88 -1.65
N TRP A 2 9.33 9.87 -2.84
CA TRP A 2 9.49 10.94 -3.82
C TRP A 2 8.11 11.39 -4.29
N THR A 3 7.89 12.70 -4.40
CA THR A 3 6.61 13.26 -4.83
C THR A 3 6.83 14.20 -6.01
N GLY A 4 6.25 13.86 -7.14
CA GLY A 4 6.25 14.71 -8.34
C GLY A 4 4.95 15.46 -8.48
N GLU A 5 4.77 16.11 -9.62
CA GLU A 5 3.55 16.86 -9.92
C GLU A 5 2.34 15.92 -10.12
N HIS A 6 2.55 14.78 -10.77
CA HIS A 6 1.48 13.87 -11.16
C HIS A 6 1.56 12.47 -10.56
N LEU A 7 2.63 12.15 -9.84
CA LEU A 7 2.73 10.85 -9.16
C LEU A 7 3.64 10.93 -7.93
N GLN A 8 3.50 9.92 -7.10
CA GLN A 8 4.28 9.80 -5.87
C GLN A 8 4.75 8.36 -5.71
N VAL A 9 6.00 8.18 -5.26
CA VAL A 9 6.58 6.86 -5.04
C VAL A 9 6.94 6.70 -3.57
N THR A 10 6.53 5.59 -2.96
CA THR A 10 6.80 5.29 -1.55
C THR A 10 7.40 3.88 -1.44
N LEU A 11 8.53 3.78 -0.73
CA LEU A 11 9.13 2.48 -0.40
C LEU A 11 8.61 2.04 0.95
N MET A 12 8.25 0.76 1.07
CA MET A 12 7.65 0.20 2.28
C MET A 12 8.26 -1.13 2.64
N MET A 13 8.31 -1.40 3.95
CA MET A 13 8.69 -2.69 4.48
C MET A 13 7.66 -3.09 5.53
N ILE A 14 7.08 -4.28 5.37
CA ILE A 14 6.08 -4.80 6.30
C ILE A 14 6.71 -5.96 7.09
N PRO A 15 6.85 -5.82 8.41
CA PRO A 15 7.39 -6.90 9.23
C PRO A 15 6.53 -8.15 9.15
N VAL A 16 7.13 -9.29 9.47
CA VAL A 16 6.44 -10.59 9.49
C VAL A 16 5.19 -10.52 10.36
N GLY A 17 4.07 -10.99 9.83
CA GLY A 17 2.80 -11.05 10.55
C GLY A 17 2.02 -9.74 10.59
N GLU A 18 2.58 -8.66 10.05
CA GLU A 18 1.91 -7.36 10.04
C GLU A 18 1.31 -7.03 8.68
N ASP A 19 0.59 -5.92 8.61
CA ASP A 19 -0.03 -5.44 7.38
C ASP A 19 0.19 -3.93 7.23
N ILE A 20 -0.22 -3.39 6.07
CA ILE A 20 -0.12 -1.93 5.83
C ILE A 20 -1.26 -1.15 6.48
N GLY A 21 -2.30 -1.84 6.94
CA GLY A 21 -3.53 -1.23 7.42
C GLY A 21 -4.55 -1.11 6.30
N LEU A 22 -5.81 -1.33 6.64
CA LEU A 22 -6.90 -1.22 5.67
C LEU A 22 -7.08 0.25 5.27
N GLU A 23 -7.00 0.53 3.96
CA GLU A 23 -7.06 1.90 3.45
C GLU A 23 -7.94 2.01 2.22
N VAL A 24 -8.35 3.25 1.93
CA VAL A 24 -9.00 3.63 0.68
C VAL A 24 -8.47 4.99 0.26
N HIS A 25 -8.22 5.15 -1.03
CA HIS A 25 -7.83 6.43 -1.63
C HIS A 25 -8.89 6.80 -2.66
N PRO A 26 -9.84 7.69 -2.29
CA PRO A 26 -11.00 7.97 -3.15
C PRO A 26 -10.68 8.56 -4.51
N HIS A 27 -9.57 9.28 -4.62
CA HIS A 27 -9.23 10.04 -5.83
C HIS A 27 -7.86 9.69 -6.40
N THR A 28 -7.27 8.57 -5.98
CA THR A 28 -5.91 8.21 -6.37
C THR A 28 -5.86 6.74 -6.75
N ASP A 29 -5.33 6.46 -7.93
CA ASP A 29 -4.98 5.09 -8.31
C ASP A 29 -3.64 4.75 -7.69
N GLN A 30 -3.45 3.47 -7.38
CA GLN A 30 -2.24 3.00 -6.73
C GLN A 30 -1.70 1.76 -7.44
N PHE A 31 -0.39 1.76 -7.69
CA PHE A 31 0.33 0.62 -8.21
C PHE A 31 1.27 0.13 -7.10
N LEU A 32 1.21 -1.15 -6.77
CA LEU A 32 2.09 -1.78 -5.79
C LEU A 32 2.97 -2.81 -6.49
N ARG A 33 4.26 -2.79 -6.23
CA ARG A 33 5.17 -3.80 -6.73
C ARG A 33 5.87 -4.50 -5.57
N ILE A 34 5.74 -5.81 -5.52
CA ILE A 34 6.43 -6.61 -4.51
C ILE A 34 7.86 -6.84 -4.97
N GLU A 35 8.83 -6.36 -4.20
CA GLU A 35 10.25 -6.56 -4.49
C GLU A 35 10.73 -7.86 -3.90
N GLU A 36 10.36 -8.16 -2.65
CA GLU A 36 10.79 -9.36 -1.98
C GLU A 36 9.78 -9.76 -0.90
N GLY A 37 9.42 -11.03 -0.86
CA GLY A 37 8.58 -11.58 0.19
C GLY A 37 7.28 -12.18 -0.33
N GLU A 38 6.41 -12.54 0.60
CA GLU A 38 5.12 -13.15 0.30
C GLU A 38 4.03 -12.40 1.05
N GLY A 39 2.96 -12.05 0.35
CA GLY A 39 1.86 -11.32 0.95
C GLY A 39 0.49 -11.80 0.54
N LEU A 40 -0.52 -11.28 1.21
CA LEU A 40 -1.92 -11.47 0.87
C LEU A 40 -2.52 -10.11 0.60
N VAL A 41 -3.07 -9.92 -0.59
CA VAL A 41 -3.77 -8.70 -0.98
C VAL A 41 -5.27 -8.95 -0.85
N GLN A 42 -5.96 -8.00 -0.23
CA GLN A 42 -7.42 -8.03 -0.12
C GLN A 42 -7.96 -6.69 -0.62
N MET A 43 -9.01 -6.73 -1.43
CA MET A 43 -9.66 -5.55 -1.99
C MET A 43 -11.17 -5.70 -2.05
N GLY A 44 -11.87 -4.57 -2.01
CA GLY A 44 -13.31 -4.56 -2.15
C GLY A 44 -13.90 -3.16 -2.22
N ASP A 45 -15.21 -3.08 -2.44
CA ASP A 45 -15.90 -1.81 -2.57
C ASP A 45 -16.21 -1.15 -1.22
N SER A 46 -16.13 -1.92 -0.13
CA SER A 46 -16.31 -1.39 1.22
C SER A 46 -15.37 -2.12 2.17
N LYS A 47 -15.12 -1.50 3.32
CA LYS A 47 -14.22 -2.09 4.32
C LYS A 47 -14.76 -3.40 4.90
N GLU A 48 -16.06 -3.61 4.84
CA GLU A 48 -16.72 -4.82 5.32
C GLU A 48 -16.80 -5.92 4.26
N LYS A 49 -16.46 -5.61 3.00
CA LYS A 49 -16.62 -6.54 1.90
C LYS A 49 -15.38 -6.52 1.01
N LEU A 50 -14.32 -7.15 1.48
CA LEU A 50 -13.09 -7.34 0.71
C LEU A 50 -13.18 -8.68 -0.01
N ASP A 51 -13.93 -8.70 -1.09
CA ASP A 51 -14.28 -9.95 -1.81
C ASP A 51 -13.23 -10.39 -2.84
N TYR A 52 -12.21 -9.56 -3.08
CA TYR A 52 -11.07 -9.96 -3.90
C TYR A 52 -9.90 -10.30 -2.98
N GLU A 53 -9.26 -11.44 -3.21
CA GLU A 53 -8.14 -11.89 -2.41
C GLU A 53 -7.14 -12.63 -3.29
N ALA A 54 -5.85 -12.32 -3.16
CA ALA A 54 -4.80 -12.95 -3.94
C ALA A 54 -3.49 -13.03 -3.17
N ARG A 55 -2.77 -14.14 -3.34
CA ARG A 55 -1.40 -14.27 -2.87
C ARG A 55 -0.47 -13.58 -3.84
N VAL A 56 0.53 -12.88 -3.30
CA VAL A 56 1.52 -12.17 -4.10
C VAL A 56 2.93 -12.52 -3.62
N TYR A 57 3.87 -12.51 -4.56
CA TYR A 57 5.25 -12.94 -4.33
C TYR A 57 6.20 -11.94 -4.99
N ASP A 58 7.51 -12.23 -4.94
CA ASP A 58 8.53 -11.42 -5.60
C ASP A 58 8.12 -11.06 -7.02
N ASN A 59 8.27 -9.81 -7.41
CA ASN A 59 7.99 -9.27 -8.74
C ASN A 59 6.51 -9.19 -9.12
N TYR A 60 5.58 -9.47 -8.21
CA TYR A 60 4.16 -9.27 -8.48
C TYR A 60 3.79 -7.79 -8.47
N ALA A 61 2.89 -7.41 -9.35
CA ALA A 61 2.34 -6.07 -9.42
C ALA A 61 0.85 -6.12 -9.05
N ILE A 62 0.41 -5.11 -8.31
CA ILE A 62 -0.97 -4.99 -7.85
C ILE A 62 -1.50 -3.63 -8.28
N MET A 63 -2.63 -3.62 -8.97
CA MET A 63 -3.31 -2.39 -9.35
C MET A 63 -4.48 -2.15 -8.41
N VAL A 64 -4.50 -0.98 -7.76
CA VAL A 64 -5.58 -0.60 -6.85
C VAL A 64 -6.26 0.62 -7.42
N PRO A 65 -7.44 0.46 -8.04
CA PRO A 65 -8.19 1.61 -8.57
C PRO A 65 -8.64 2.55 -7.47
N ALA A 66 -8.78 3.83 -7.81
CA ALA A 66 -9.31 4.82 -6.90
C ALA A 66 -10.65 4.35 -6.33
N GLY A 67 -10.86 4.56 -5.04
CA GLY A 67 -12.11 4.16 -4.36
C GLY A 67 -12.17 2.73 -3.88
N LYS A 68 -11.15 1.90 -4.15
CA LYS A 68 -11.13 0.52 -3.66
C LYS A 68 -10.48 0.44 -2.29
N TRP A 69 -11.18 -0.18 -1.36
CA TRP A 69 -10.60 -0.55 -0.08
C TRP A 69 -9.60 -1.68 -0.28
N HIS A 70 -8.46 -1.59 0.36
CA HIS A 70 -7.39 -2.57 0.16
C HIS A 70 -6.49 -2.70 1.38
N ASN A 71 -5.85 -3.86 1.47
CA ASN A 71 -4.85 -4.15 2.49
C ASN A 71 -3.86 -5.16 1.94
N VAL A 72 -2.62 -5.09 2.42
CA VAL A 72 -1.58 -6.08 2.11
C VAL A 72 -1.01 -6.57 3.42
N THR A 73 -1.03 -7.88 3.63
CA THR A 73 -0.55 -8.54 4.85
C THR A 73 0.68 -9.37 4.52
N ASN A 74 1.71 -9.31 5.35
CA ASN A 74 2.88 -10.16 5.19
C ASN A 74 2.56 -11.58 5.69
N LYS A 75 2.55 -12.54 4.76
CA LYS A 75 2.28 -13.96 5.05
C LYS A 75 3.52 -14.82 4.95
N GLY A 76 4.69 -14.22 4.74
CA GLY A 76 5.95 -14.93 4.66
C GLY A 76 6.69 -14.98 5.98
N ASP A 77 7.94 -15.41 5.91
CA ASP A 77 8.81 -15.58 7.07
C ASP A 77 9.95 -14.55 7.10
N LYS A 78 9.88 -13.54 6.26
CA LYS A 78 10.85 -12.44 6.20
C LYS A 78 10.09 -11.13 5.92
N PRO A 79 10.72 -9.97 6.14
CA PRO A 79 10.07 -8.69 5.84
C PRO A 79 9.62 -8.62 4.39
N LEU A 80 8.40 -8.10 4.18
CA LEU A 80 7.86 -7.91 2.84
C LEU A 80 8.27 -6.53 2.36
N GLN A 81 9.04 -6.48 1.27
CA GLN A 81 9.52 -5.23 0.70
C GLN A 81 8.75 -4.92 -0.57
N LEU A 82 8.23 -3.70 -0.64
CA LEU A 82 7.45 -3.28 -1.79
C LEU A 82 7.60 -1.78 -1.99
N TYR A 83 7.21 -1.31 -3.19
CA TYR A 83 7.04 0.12 -3.39
C TYR A 83 5.65 0.38 -3.97
N ALA A 84 5.17 1.59 -3.70
CA ALA A 84 3.87 2.05 -4.17
C ALA A 84 4.04 3.28 -5.03
N ILE A 85 3.25 3.37 -6.10
CA ILE A 85 3.16 4.56 -6.94
C ILE A 85 1.71 5.03 -6.87
N TYR A 86 1.54 6.30 -6.51
CA TYR A 86 0.22 6.93 -6.39
C TYR A 86 0.09 7.99 -7.48
N ALA A 87 -1.04 8.02 -8.16
CA ALA A 87 -1.33 9.04 -9.17
C ALA A 87 -2.80 9.44 -9.07
N PRO A 88 -3.08 10.69 -8.72
CA PRO A 88 -2.18 11.77 -8.32
C PRO A 88 -1.57 11.56 -6.93
N PRO A 89 -0.59 12.37 -6.53
CA PRO A 89 0.07 12.22 -5.23
C PRO A 89 -0.93 12.21 -4.07
N GLN A 90 -0.72 11.26 -3.13
CA GLN A 90 -1.59 11.09 -1.97
C GLN A 90 -1.08 11.87 -0.76
N HIS A 91 0.24 12.10 -0.68
CA HIS A 91 0.86 12.80 0.45
C HIS A 91 1.51 14.10 -0.02
N PRO A 92 1.62 15.10 0.86
CA PRO A 92 2.29 16.36 0.52
C PRO A 92 3.75 16.12 0.11
N THR A 93 4.27 16.98 -0.77
CA THR A 93 5.67 16.96 -1.19
C THR A 93 6.57 17.04 0.05
N GLY A 94 7.58 16.17 0.10
CA GLY A 94 8.52 16.14 1.21
C GLY A 94 8.10 15.28 2.40
N THR A 95 6.91 14.70 2.37
CA THR A 95 6.46 13.79 3.43
C THR A 95 7.27 12.49 3.36
N VAL A 96 7.78 12.04 4.50
CA VAL A 96 8.56 10.82 4.60
C VAL A 96 7.95 9.92 5.67
N HIS A 97 7.72 8.65 5.32
CA HIS A 97 7.21 7.63 6.24
C HIS A 97 8.22 6.50 6.36
N ALA A 98 8.80 6.34 7.54
CA ALA A 98 9.80 5.30 7.78
C ALA A 98 9.16 3.95 8.13
N THR A 99 7.99 3.97 8.74
CA THR A 99 7.29 2.77 9.18
C THR A 99 5.79 2.89 8.91
N LYS A 100 5.09 1.75 8.98
CA LYS A 100 3.63 1.72 8.90
C LYS A 100 2.99 2.63 9.95
N ALA A 101 3.49 2.60 11.18
CA ALA A 101 2.94 3.41 12.26
C ALA A 101 3.06 4.91 11.95
N ALA A 102 4.20 5.35 11.43
CA ALA A 102 4.40 6.74 11.04
C ALA A 102 3.47 7.13 9.89
N ALA A 103 3.34 6.27 8.89
CA ALA A 103 2.45 6.51 7.75
C ALA A 103 1.00 6.61 8.20
N MET A 104 0.55 5.72 9.06
CA MET A 104 -0.82 5.71 9.57
C MET A 104 -1.11 6.94 10.43
N ALA A 105 -0.18 7.37 11.25
CA ALA A 105 -0.34 8.57 12.07
C ALA A 105 -0.50 9.81 11.20
N SER A 106 0.28 9.91 10.12
CA SER A 106 0.19 11.02 9.17
C SER A 106 -1.12 11.00 8.40
N GLU A 107 -1.54 9.83 7.93
CA GLU A 107 -2.77 9.67 7.14
C GLU A 107 -4.03 9.79 7.98
N GLY A 108 -3.98 9.41 9.24
CA GLY A 108 -5.11 9.52 10.15
C GLY A 108 -5.61 10.92 10.37
N GLY A 109 -4.80 11.93 10.05
CA GLY A 109 -5.16 13.32 10.15
C GLY A 109 -5.92 13.90 8.96
N ARG A 110 -6.11 13.08 7.94
CA ARG A 110 -6.79 13.53 6.71
C ARG A 110 -8.27 13.73 6.91
#